data_6e5ebdf0078a185a532bf3de07de0bdb
#
_entry.id   6e5ebdf0078a185a532bf3de07de0bdb
#
_cell.length_a   1.000
_cell.length_b   1.000
_cell.length_c   1.000
_cell.angle_alpha   90.00
_cell.angle_beta   90.00
_cell.angle_gamma   90.00
#
_symmetry.space_group_name_H-M   'P 1'
#
loop_
_entity.id
_entity.type
_entity.pdbx_description
1 polymer ?
#
loop_
_entity_poly.entity_id
_entity_poly.type
_entity_poly.pdbx_seq_one_letter_code
_entity_poly.pdbx_strand_id
1 'polypeptide(L)'
;MLLFAGGKNAMKLFSAEGHADRLEPNLRSTAKTMMLIYIGFTASGTAAYGILGMNWFDALNHAMAALSTGGFSTRSDSLASFNSLTIEMVTIVLMLLGTTNFAILALLLKGRFRTILKFGELRLFSFILVLSIPILTASGLYVIYQNMADSLRAAVFQSVSALSTTGFSTVDISTLRADMNLLLILLVIIGGGAGSTAGGIKYSRVYVLFKALIADIRMRFLPERIVSESYTYKPQGKIYLTTKYVADISRF
;
A
#
# COMPACT_ATOMS: atom_id res chain seq x y z
N MET A 1 5.46 15.09 -16.50
CA MET A 1 6.90 15.44 -16.56
C MET A 1 7.76 14.31 -17.14
N LEU A 2 7.68 13.07 -16.63
CA LEU A 2 8.44 11.91 -17.15
C LEU A 2 8.17 11.56 -18.63
N LEU A 3 6.98 11.85 -19.16
CA LEU A 3 6.62 11.64 -20.57
C LEU A 3 7.43 12.54 -21.55
N PHE A 4 7.90 13.68 -21.08
CA PHE A 4 8.61 14.68 -21.87
C PHE A 4 10.11 14.73 -21.56
N ALA A 5 10.54 14.18 -20.43
CA ALA A 5 11.95 14.18 -20.04
C ALA A 5 12.67 12.99 -20.65
N GLY A 6 13.60 13.27 -21.58
CA GLY A 6 14.56 12.30 -22.10
C GLY A 6 15.89 12.43 -21.38
N GLY A 7 16.58 11.29 -21.10
CA GLY A 7 17.95 11.30 -20.63
C GLY A 7 18.20 10.87 -19.19
N LYS A 8 19.46 11.01 -18.74
CA LYS A 8 19.96 10.56 -17.42
C LYS A 8 19.25 11.22 -16.23
N ASN A 9 18.75 12.45 -16.38
CA ASN A 9 18.06 13.17 -15.30
C ASN A 9 16.64 12.65 -15.06
N ALA A 10 15.92 12.22 -16.11
CA ALA A 10 14.62 11.60 -15.96
C ALA A 10 14.70 10.28 -15.16
N MET A 11 15.79 9.52 -15.36
CA MET A 11 16.03 8.29 -14.63
C MET A 11 16.31 8.55 -13.14
N LYS A 12 17.08 9.61 -12.81
CA LYS A 12 17.36 9.99 -11.43
C LYS A 12 16.08 10.42 -10.70
N LEU A 13 15.21 11.20 -11.34
CA LEU A 13 13.92 11.60 -10.80
C LEU A 13 13.00 10.39 -10.58
N PHE A 14 12.91 9.48 -11.54
CA PHE A 14 12.10 8.27 -11.44
C PHE A 14 12.55 7.37 -10.28
N SER A 15 13.87 7.20 -10.09
CA SER A 15 14.40 6.42 -8.97
C SER A 15 14.27 7.15 -7.63
N ALA A 16 14.34 8.49 -7.59
CA ALA A 16 14.14 9.28 -6.38
C ALA A 16 12.72 9.20 -5.84
N GLU A 17 11.72 9.04 -6.72
CA GLU A 17 10.32 8.80 -6.34
C GLU A 17 10.05 7.37 -5.81
N GLY A 18 11.09 6.54 -5.64
CA GLY A 18 10.97 5.17 -5.16
C GLY A 18 10.52 4.16 -6.22
N HIS A 19 10.44 4.59 -7.48
CA HIS A 19 10.14 3.73 -8.63
C HIS A 19 11.40 3.04 -9.15
N ALA A 20 11.99 2.12 -8.36
CA ALA A 20 13.18 1.36 -8.78
C ALA A 20 12.86 0.29 -9.84
N ASP A 21 11.60 -0.11 -9.94
CA ASP A 21 11.17 -1.22 -10.79
C ASP A 21 10.70 -0.71 -12.16
N ARG A 22 11.46 -1.04 -13.21
CA ARG A 22 11.06 -0.75 -14.60
C ARG A 22 10.01 -1.77 -15.05
N LEU A 23 8.86 -1.28 -15.55
CA LEU A 23 7.82 -2.11 -16.17
C LEU A 23 8.20 -2.52 -17.58
N GLU A 24 8.88 -1.63 -18.28
CA GLU A 24 9.26 -1.75 -19.70
C GLU A 24 10.73 -1.34 -19.88
N PRO A 25 11.40 -1.80 -20.96
CA PRO A 25 12.78 -1.42 -21.25
C PRO A 25 12.97 0.10 -21.40
N ASN A 26 11.91 0.80 -21.87
CA ASN A 26 11.93 2.24 -22.08
C ASN A 26 11.13 2.96 -20.98
N LEU A 27 11.73 3.99 -20.36
CA LEU A 27 11.12 4.79 -19.30
C LEU A 27 9.79 5.46 -19.74
N ARG A 28 9.75 5.93 -21.00
CA ARG A 28 8.54 6.55 -21.56
C ARG A 28 7.39 5.55 -21.70
N SER A 29 7.68 4.32 -22.09
CA SER A 29 6.69 3.24 -22.16
C SER A 29 6.19 2.86 -20.77
N THR A 30 7.11 2.78 -19.79
CA THR A 30 6.76 2.55 -18.38
C THR A 30 5.80 3.62 -17.86
N ALA A 31 6.12 4.91 -18.07
CA ALA A 31 5.27 6.02 -17.64
C ALA A 31 3.89 6.00 -18.32
N LYS A 32 3.83 5.68 -19.61
CA LYS A 32 2.55 5.54 -20.33
C LYS A 32 1.70 4.39 -19.76
N THR A 33 2.30 3.25 -19.50
CA THR A 33 1.59 2.09 -18.91
C THR A 33 1.06 2.41 -17.52
N MET A 34 1.86 3.05 -16.65
CA MET A 34 1.43 3.50 -15.33
C MET A 34 0.25 4.47 -15.42
N MET A 35 0.33 5.46 -16.34
CA MET A 35 -0.73 6.44 -16.54
C MET A 35 -2.03 5.78 -17.01
N LEU A 36 -1.96 4.82 -17.93
CA LEU A 36 -3.14 4.09 -18.42
C LEU A 36 -3.78 3.26 -17.31
N ILE A 37 -2.98 2.58 -16.48
CA ILE A 37 -3.47 1.83 -15.31
C ILE A 37 -4.18 2.77 -14.34
N TYR A 38 -3.55 3.90 -14.02
CA TYR A 38 -4.11 4.89 -13.10
C TYR A 38 -5.44 5.46 -13.61
N ILE A 39 -5.50 5.89 -14.87
CA ILE A 39 -6.73 6.42 -15.50
C ILE A 39 -7.82 5.33 -15.53
N GLY A 40 -7.46 4.10 -15.90
CA GLY A 40 -8.41 2.99 -15.95
C GLY A 40 -9.04 2.68 -14.60
N PHE A 41 -8.24 2.61 -13.53
CA PHE A 41 -8.77 2.39 -12.18
C PHE A 41 -9.53 3.60 -11.64
N THR A 42 -9.12 4.83 -11.97
CA THR A 42 -9.88 6.03 -11.60
C THR A 42 -11.26 6.02 -12.27
N ALA A 43 -11.32 5.75 -13.56
CA ALA A 43 -12.59 5.69 -14.29
C ALA A 43 -13.50 4.57 -13.76
N SER A 44 -12.97 3.38 -13.50
CA SER A 44 -13.74 2.26 -12.94
C SER A 44 -14.21 2.55 -11.50
N GLY A 45 -13.37 3.17 -10.67
CA GLY A 45 -13.73 3.57 -9.31
C GLY A 45 -14.83 4.65 -9.31
N THR A 46 -14.70 5.65 -10.18
CA THR A 46 -15.73 6.70 -10.36
C THR A 46 -17.06 6.11 -10.79
N ALA A 47 -17.04 5.19 -11.77
CA ALA A 47 -18.24 4.51 -12.21
C ALA A 47 -18.87 3.65 -11.09
N ALA A 48 -18.07 2.92 -10.33
CA ALA A 48 -18.53 2.13 -9.19
C ALA A 48 -19.21 3.02 -8.12
N TYR A 49 -18.61 4.13 -7.74
CA TYR A 49 -19.21 5.08 -6.80
C TYR A 49 -20.50 5.71 -7.35
N GLY A 50 -20.54 6.05 -8.64
CA GLY A 50 -21.76 6.57 -9.29
C GLY A 50 -22.91 5.58 -9.27
N ILE A 51 -22.66 4.28 -9.55
CA ILE A 51 -23.66 3.20 -9.46
C ILE A 51 -24.16 3.04 -8.02
N LEU A 52 -23.30 3.27 -7.00
CA LEU A 52 -23.66 3.19 -5.60
C LEU A 52 -24.39 4.46 -5.05
N GLY A 53 -24.68 5.42 -5.94
CA GLY A 53 -25.47 6.60 -5.60
C GLY A 53 -24.68 7.82 -5.15
N MET A 54 -23.34 7.83 -5.28
CA MET A 54 -22.57 9.06 -5.11
C MET A 54 -22.85 10.04 -6.24
N ASN A 55 -22.91 11.34 -5.89
CA ASN A 55 -22.90 12.40 -6.90
C ASN A 55 -21.61 12.30 -7.73
N TRP A 56 -21.72 12.61 -9.03
CA TRP A 56 -20.59 12.54 -9.97
C TRP A 56 -19.32 13.27 -9.49
N PHE A 57 -19.49 14.45 -8.93
CA PHE A 57 -18.38 15.24 -8.38
C PHE A 57 -17.70 14.52 -7.21
N ASP A 58 -18.49 14.01 -6.25
CA ASP A 58 -17.98 13.25 -5.11
C ASP A 58 -17.32 11.96 -5.59
N ALA A 59 -17.95 11.22 -6.51
CA ALA A 59 -17.44 9.96 -7.05
C ALA A 59 -16.06 10.10 -7.69
N LEU A 60 -15.87 11.13 -8.53
CA LEU A 60 -14.60 11.39 -9.20
C LEU A 60 -13.51 11.78 -8.20
N ASN A 61 -13.82 12.71 -7.27
CA ASN A 61 -12.84 13.16 -6.28
C ASN A 61 -12.42 12.05 -5.34
N HIS A 62 -13.37 11.25 -4.83
CA HIS A 62 -13.04 10.13 -3.94
C HIS A 62 -12.27 9.02 -4.65
N ALA A 63 -12.60 8.72 -5.94
CA ALA A 63 -11.84 7.74 -6.72
C ALA A 63 -10.39 8.19 -6.93
N MET A 64 -10.18 9.46 -7.29
CA MET A 64 -8.84 10.02 -7.43
C MET A 64 -8.09 10.03 -6.09
N ALA A 65 -8.73 10.49 -5.02
CA ALA A 65 -8.11 10.57 -3.69
C ALA A 65 -7.80 9.19 -3.10
N ALA A 66 -8.63 8.16 -3.37
CA ALA A 66 -8.39 6.78 -2.95
C ALA A 66 -7.17 6.18 -3.66
N LEU A 67 -7.10 6.31 -4.99
CA LEU A 67 -6.02 5.74 -5.80
C LEU A 67 -4.69 6.49 -5.66
N SER A 68 -4.73 7.82 -5.47
CA SER A 68 -3.53 8.60 -5.16
C SER A 68 -3.08 8.44 -3.71
N THR A 69 -3.85 7.68 -2.91
CA THR A 69 -3.64 7.54 -1.45
C THR A 69 -3.54 8.90 -0.75
N GLY A 70 -4.38 9.87 -1.21
CA GLY A 70 -4.37 11.24 -0.70
C GLY A 70 -5.39 11.50 0.40
N GLY A 71 -6.49 10.72 0.49
CA GLY A 71 -7.49 10.77 1.54
C GLY A 71 -8.35 12.04 1.62
N PHE A 72 -8.25 12.89 0.60
CA PHE A 72 -9.06 14.10 0.54
C PHE A 72 -10.52 13.76 0.25
N SER A 73 -11.43 14.33 1.03
CA SER A 73 -12.87 14.18 0.85
C SER A 73 -13.53 15.53 0.55
N THR A 74 -14.61 15.48 -0.21
CA THR A 74 -15.52 16.61 -0.45
C THR A 74 -16.48 16.83 0.72
N ARG A 75 -16.46 15.92 1.73
CA ARG A 75 -17.31 15.95 2.93
C ARG A 75 -16.46 16.16 4.18
N SER A 76 -16.98 16.92 5.16
CA SER A 76 -16.31 17.19 6.44
C SER A 76 -15.97 15.92 7.22
N ASP A 77 -16.89 14.96 7.21
CA ASP A 77 -16.78 13.71 7.97
C ASP A 77 -16.18 12.57 7.13
N SER A 78 -15.45 12.93 6.06
CA SER A 78 -14.83 11.95 5.16
C SER A 78 -15.87 10.95 4.62
N LEU A 79 -15.55 9.66 4.59
CA LEU A 79 -16.45 8.60 4.10
C LEU A 79 -17.57 8.23 5.10
N ALA A 80 -17.45 8.62 6.38
CA ALA A 80 -18.53 8.45 7.36
C ALA A 80 -19.83 9.10 6.89
N SER A 81 -19.78 10.22 6.16
CA SER A 81 -20.94 10.93 5.63
C SER A 81 -21.85 10.10 4.74
N PHE A 82 -21.30 9.07 4.08
CA PHE A 82 -22.08 8.22 3.16
C PHE A 82 -22.74 7.03 3.87
N ASN A 83 -22.25 6.65 5.05
CA ASN A 83 -22.74 5.53 5.86
C ASN A 83 -23.16 4.28 5.04
N SER A 84 -22.35 3.89 4.08
CA SER A 84 -22.63 2.79 3.14
C SER A 84 -21.49 1.78 3.14
N LEU A 85 -21.78 0.55 3.57
CA LEU A 85 -20.81 -0.56 3.54
C LEU A 85 -20.26 -0.80 2.14
N THR A 86 -21.09 -0.70 1.11
CA THR A 86 -20.68 -0.92 -0.29
C THR A 86 -19.70 0.15 -0.78
N ILE A 87 -19.92 1.40 -0.42
CA ILE A 87 -18.99 2.50 -0.71
C ILE A 87 -17.65 2.28 -0.01
N GLU A 88 -17.67 1.89 1.26
CA GLU A 88 -16.45 1.58 2.00
C GLU A 88 -15.67 0.42 1.39
N MET A 89 -16.35 -0.65 0.97
CA MET A 89 -15.71 -1.79 0.32
C MET A 89 -15.04 -1.41 -1.00
N VAL A 90 -15.70 -0.59 -1.83
CA VAL A 90 -15.09 -0.06 -3.06
C VAL A 90 -13.88 0.79 -2.72
N THR A 91 -13.97 1.64 -1.70
CA THR A 91 -12.85 2.46 -1.25
C THR A 91 -11.67 1.63 -0.77
N ILE A 92 -11.91 0.58 0.02
CA ILE A 92 -10.88 -0.36 0.46
C ILE A 92 -10.15 -0.95 -0.75
N VAL A 93 -10.89 -1.40 -1.76
CA VAL A 93 -10.29 -1.96 -2.98
C VAL A 93 -9.43 -0.92 -3.70
N LEU A 94 -9.92 0.31 -3.86
CA LEU A 94 -9.17 1.39 -4.52
C LEU A 94 -7.91 1.77 -3.71
N MET A 95 -7.98 1.85 -2.39
CA MET A 95 -6.83 2.09 -1.51
C MET A 95 -5.78 0.98 -1.63
N LEU A 96 -6.21 -0.30 -1.68
CA LEU A 96 -5.32 -1.43 -1.87
C LEU A 96 -4.66 -1.42 -3.26
N LEU A 97 -5.38 -1.02 -4.30
CA LEU A 97 -4.80 -0.82 -5.63
C LEU A 97 -3.80 0.33 -5.63
N GLY A 98 -4.11 1.48 -5.03
CA GLY A 98 -3.22 2.63 -4.93
C GLY A 98 -1.93 2.33 -4.17
N THR A 99 -2.00 1.56 -3.08
CA THR A 99 -0.84 1.18 -2.26
C THR A 99 -0.01 0.06 -2.85
N THR A 100 -0.49 -0.64 -3.88
CA THR A 100 0.22 -1.73 -4.55
C THR A 100 1.18 -1.19 -5.60
N ASN A 101 2.37 -1.81 -5.72
CA ASN A 101 3.35 -1.48 -6.75
C ASN A 101 2.74 -1.59 -8.16
N PHE A 102 2.92 -0.57 -9.00
CA PHE A 102 2.42 -0.55 -10.38
C PHE A 102 2.90 -1.74 -11.22
N ALA A 103 4.10 -2.28 -10.96
CA ALA A 103 4.59 -3.48 -11.62
C ALA A 103 3.73 -4.72 -11.25
N ILE A 104 3.29 -4.81 -10.01
CA ILE A 104 2.41 -5.88 -9.55
C ILE A 104 1.01 -5.70 -10.15
N LEU A 105 0.49 -4.46 -10.23
CA LEU A 105 -0.77 -4.17 -10.90
C LEU A 105 -0.74 -4.55 -12.39
N ALA A 106 0.36 -4.27 -13.09
CA ALA A 106 0.54 -4.69 -14.47
C ALA A 106 0.54 -6.23 -14.63
N LEU A 107 1.13 -6.97 -13.68
CA LEU A 107 1.08 -8.43 -13.64
C LEU A 107 -0.33 -8.94 -13.33
N LEU A 108 -1.07 -8.25 -12.46
CA LEU A 108 -2.47 -8.54 -12.15
C LEU A 108 -3.34 -8.44 -13.41
N LEU A 109 -3.22 -7.34 -14.16
CA LEU A 109 -3.95 -7.13 -15.41
C LEU A 109 -3.58 -8.16 -16.50
N LYS A 110 -2.34 -8.68 -16.46
CA LYS A 110 -1.88 -9.78 -17.34
C LYS A 110 -2.30 -11.16 -16.85
N GLY A 111 -3.10 -11.28 -15.78
CA GLY A 111 -3.60 -12.54 -15.23
C GLY A 111 -2.54 -13.43 -14.55
N ARG A 112 -1.36 -12.88 -14.20
CA ARG A 112 -0.25 -13.66 -13.63
C ARG A 112 -0.33 -13.78 -12.10
N PHE A 113 -1.46 -14.21 -11.56
CA PHE A 113 -1.73 -14.31 -10.12
C PHE A 113 -0.72 -15.19 -9.36
N ARG A 114 -0.30 -16.33 -9.94
CA ARG A 114 0.70 -17.23 -9.33
C ARG A 114 2.05 -16.55 -9.07
N THR A 115 2.41 -15.58 -9.91
CA THR A 115 3.65 -14.82 -9.73
C THR A 115 3.51 -13.83 -8.57
N ILE A 116 2.33 -13.20 -8.43
CA ILE A 116 2.03 -12.23 -7.37
C ILE A 116 2.13 -12.88 -5.98
N LEU A 117 1.65 -14.09 -5.82
CA LEU A 117 1.71 -14.84 -4.55
C LEU A 117 3.14 -15.16 -4.07
N LYS A 118 4.15 -15.06 -4.96
CA LYS A 118 5.56 -15.26 -4.58
C LYS A 118 6.19 -14.04 -3.92
N PHE A 119 5.58 -12.86 -4.02
CA PHE A 119 6.13 -11.64 -3.42
C PHE A 119 5.96 -11.65 -1.90
N GLY A 120 7.07 -11.80 -1.19
CA GLY A 120 7.07 -11.85 0.27
C GLY A 120 6.64 -10.54 0.92
N GLU A 121 6.84 -9.42 0.24
CA GLU A 121 6.41 -8.10 0.69
C GLU A 121 4.88 -7.97 0.80
N LEU A 122 4.11 -8.58 -0.11
CA LEU A 122 2.64 -8.61 -0.02
C LEU A 122 2.15 -9.49 1.14
N ARG A 123 2.89 -10.57 1.45
CA ARG A 123 2.57 -11.40 2.61
C ARG A 123 2.78 -10.63 3.92
N LEU A 124 3.86 -9.84 4.01
CA LEU A 124 4.08 -8.98 5.18
C LEU A 124 2.96 -7.95 5.32
N PHE A 125 2.57 -7.29 4.22
CA PHE A 125 1.47 -6.34 4.20
C PHE A 125 0.16 -6.98 4.70
N SER A 126 -0.21 -8.14 4.15
CA SER A 126 -1.39 -8.89 4.59
C SER A 126 -1.30 -9.33 6.04
N PHE A 127 -0.12 -9.76 6.51
CA PHE A 127 0.10 -10.14 7.91
C PHE A 127 -0.12 -8.97 8.85
N ILE A 128 0.41 -7.78 8.53
CA ILE A 128 0.24 -6.56 9.32
C ILE A 128 -1.25 -6.18 9.39
N LEU A 129 -1.98 -6.26 8.26
CA LEU A 129 -3.43 -6.00 8.24
C LEU A 129 -4.19 -6.98 9.14
N VAL A 130 -3.94 -8.29 8.99
CA VAL A 130 -4.62 -9.33 9.79
C VAL A 130 -4.34 -9.15 11.28
N LEU A 131 -3.14 -8.69 11.65
CA LEU A 131 -2.77 -8.44 13.05
C LEU A 131 -3.40 -7.15 13.60
N SER A 132 -3.44 -6.08 12.80
CA SER A 132 -3.95 -4.77 13.24
C SER A 132 -5.47 -4.75 13.46
N ILE A 133 -6.23 -5.47 12.65
CA ILE A 133 -7.70 -5.49 12.72
C ILE A 133 -8.21 -5.95 14.10
N PRO A 134 -7.84 -7.14 14.64
CA PRO A 134 -8.32 -7.56 15.96
C PRO A 134 -7.84 -6.66 17.09
N ILE A 135 -6.62 -6.09 16.96
CA ILE A 135 -6.10 -5.15 17.96
C ILE A 135 -6.97 -3.89 18.01
N LEU A 136 -7.26 -3.26 16.85
CA LEU A 136 -8.13 -2.08 16.79
C LEU A 136 -9.56 -2.40 17.27
N THR A 137 -10.09 -3.57 16.92
CA THR A 137 -11.42 -3.99 17.36
C THR A 137 -11.47 -4.11 18.88
N ALA A 138 -10.51 -4.81 19.48
CA ALA A 138 -10.49 -5.09 20.92
C ALA A 138 -10.09 -3.87 21.77
N SER A 139 -9.19 -3.02 21.27
CA SER A 139 -8.64 -1.91 22.06
C SER A 139 -9.62 -0.76 22.29
N GLY A 140 -10.63 -0.58 21.43
CA GLY A 140 -11.53 0.53 21.64
C GLY A 140 -12.76 0.60 20.72
N LEU A 141 -12.71 0.10 19.50
CA LEU A 141 -13.85 0.20 18.59
C LEU A 141 -15.07 -0.58 19.11
N TYR A 142 -14.84 -1.71 19.79
CA TYR A 142 -15.91 -2.45 20.42
C TYR A 142 -16.61 -1.64 21.55
N VAL A 143 -15.86 -0.81 22.26
CA VAL A 143 -16.41 0.07 23.30
C VAL A 143 -17.26 1.19 22.70
N ILE A 144 -16.85 1.70 21.52
CA ILE A 144 -17.55 2.79 20.80
C ILE A 144 -18.87 2.28 20.20
N TYR A 145 -18.81 1.16 19.48
CA TYR A 145 -19.95 0.66 18.70
C TYR A 145 -20.85 -0.30 19.45
N GLN A 146 -20.34 -0.94 20.52
CA GLN A 146 -21.05 -1.99 21.31
C GLN A 146 -21.61 -3.14 20.44
N ASN A 147 -21.17 -3.22 19.18
CA ASN A 147 -21.56 -4.23 18.21
C ASN A 147 -20.30 -4.73 17.48
N MET A 148 -20.10 -6.05 17.47
CA MET A 148 -18.92 -6.67 16.89
C MET A 148 -18.82 -6.43 15.37
N ALA A 149 -19.95 -6.45 14.66
CA ALA A 149 -19.97 -6.28 13.20
C ALA A 149 -19.53 -4.87 12.79
N ASP A 150 -20.06 -3.83 13.45
CA ASP A 150 -19.71 -2.44 13.16
C ASP A 150 -18.28 -2.12 13.61
N SER A 151 -17.87 -2.66 14.75
CA SER A 151 -16.49 -2.53 15.24
C SER A 151 -15.48 -3.14 14.28
N LEU A 152 -15.77 -4.33 13.75
CA LEU A 152 -14.92 -5.01 12.78
C LEU A 152 -14.89 -4.25 11.43
N ARG A 153 -16.04 -3.77 10.96
CA ARG A 153 -16.16 -2.93 9.76
C ARG A 153 -15.26 -1.70 9.86
N ALA A 154 -15.36 -0.96 10.95
CA ALA A 154 -14.55 0.22 11.21
C ALA A 154 -13.05 -0.14 11.36
N ALA A 155 -12.71 -1.23 12.05
CA ALA A 155 -11.33 -1.69 12.21
C ALA A 155 -10.67 -2.06 10.89
N VAL A 156 -11.37 -2.79 10.02
CA VAL A 156 -10.88 -3.14 8.67
C VAL A 156 -10.63 -1.88 7.87
N PHE A 157 -11.60 -0.96 7.83
CA PHE A 157 -11.49 0.28 7.08
C PHE A 157 -10.31 1.13 7.57
N GLN A 158 -10.21 1.39 8.88
CA GLN A 158 -9.15 2.21 9.46
C GLN A 158 -7.77 1.57 9.31
N SER A 159 -7.66 0.24 9.47
CA SER A 159 -6.38 -0.47 9.25
C SER A 159 -5.89 -0.32 7.81
N VAL A 160 -6.78 -0.51 6.83
CA VAL A 160 -6.42 -0.36 5.41
C VAL A 160 -6.08 1.10 5.09
N SER A 161 -6.89 2.05 5.57
CA SER A 161 -6.67 3.48 5.35
C SER A 161 -5.33 3.94 5.93
N ALA A 162 -4.98 3.51 7.13
CA ALA A 162 -3.72 3.85 7.78
C ALA A 162 -2.51 3.20 7.07
N LEU A 163 -2.56 1.89 6.82
CA LEU A 163 -1.45 1.16 6.22
C LEU A 163 -1.23 1.53 4.75
N SER A 164 -2.30 1.89 4.02
CA SER A 164 -2.18 2.46 2.67
C SER A 164 -1.72 3.91 2.67
N THR A 165 -1.60 4.56 3.83
CA THR A 165 -1.31 5.99 4.00
C THR A 165 -2.34 6.91 3.32
N THR A 166 -3.55 6.41 3.07
CA THR A 166 -4.59 7.19 2.41
C THR A 166 -5.19 8.23 3.34
N GLY A 167 -5.61 7.84 4.56
CA GLY A 167 -6.14 8.77 5.54
C GLY A 167 -7.65 9.03 5.45
N PHE A 168 -8.41 8.30 4.66
CA PHE A 168 -9.87 8.30 4.77
C PHE A 168 -10.33 7.75 6.10
N SER A 169 -11.43 8.30 6.62
CA SER A 169 -11.99 7.85 7.90
C SER A 169 -13.50 7.56 7.80
N THR A 170 -13.91 6.54 8.54
CA THR A 170 -15.31 6.20 8.83
C THR A 170 -15.67 6.43 10.28
N VAL A 171 -14.68 6.84 11.10
CA VAL A 171 -14.81 7.11 12.55
C VAL A 171 -14.17 8.46 12.82
N ASP A 172 -14.70 9.20 13.75
CA ASP A 172 -14.04 10.42 14.24
C ASP A 172 -12.77 10.03 15.00
N ILE A 173 -11.61 10.36 14.41
CA ILE A 173 -10.29 10.05 14.98
C ILE A 173 -10.07 10.71 16.34
N SER A 174 -10.73 11.85 16.60
CA SER A 174 -10.62 12.56 17.88
C SER A 174 -11.24 11.81 19.05
N THR A 175 -12.20 10.92 18.77
CA THR A 175 -12.85 10.08 19.77
C THR A 175 -12.10 8.78 20.08
N LEU A 176 -11.08 8.46 19.28
CA LEU A 176 -10.28 7.25 19.46
C LEU A 176 -9.34 7.40 20.68
N ARG A 177 -9.14 6.30 21.39
CA ARG A 177 -8.19 6.23 22.49
C ARG A 177 -6.75 6.40 21.99
N ALA A 178 -5.85 6.84 22.86
CA ALA A 178 -4.44 7.09 22.52
C ALA A 178 -3.69 5.85 22.01
N ASP A 179 -4.01 4.67 22.54
CA ASP A 179 -3.43 3.38 22.11
C ASP A 179 -3.82 3.02 20.66
N MET A 180 -5.08 3.29 20.28
CA MET A 180 -5.54 3.12 18.90
C MET A 180 -4.86 4.10 17.94
N ASN A 181 -4.79 5.37 18.32
CA ASN A 181 -4.11 6.38 17.52
C ASN A 181 -2.62 6.05 17.35
N LEU A 182 -1.96 5.56 18.40
CA LEU A 182 -0.57 5.09 18.30
C LEU A 182 -0.43 3.94 17.29
N LEU A 183 -1.33 2.95 17.31
CA LEU A 183 -1.32 1.86 16.34
C LEU A 183 -1.53 2.37 14.91
N LEU A 184 -2.49 3.28 14.69
CA LEU A 184 -2.71 3.88 13.36
C LEU A 184 -1.48 4.64 12.88
N ILE A 185 -0.81 5.41 13.75
CA ILE A 185 0.45 6.11 13.44
C ILE A 185 1.54 5.11 13.02
N LEU A 186 1.70 4.00 13.75
CA LEU A 186 2.68 2.96 13.40
C LEU A 186 2.37 2.34 12.02
N LEU A 187 1.11 2.10 11.69
CA LEU A 187 0.69 1.61 10.38
C LEU A 187 1.05 2.61 9.26
N VAL A 188 0.77 3.91 9.46
CA VAL A 188 1.13 4.98 8.51
C VAL A 188 2.64 5.07 8.31
N ILE A 189 3.44 4.93 9.39
CA ILE A 189 4.90 4.94 9.31
C ILE A 189 5.42 3.79 8.43
N ILE A 190 4.87 2.57 8.59
CA ILE A 190 5.23 1.41 7.75
C ILE A 190 4.89 1.72 6.29
N GLY A 191 3.66 2.17 6.04
CA GLY A 191 3.20 2.66 4.75
C GLY A 191 3.04 1.58 3.68
N GLY A 192 2.90 2.06 2.43
CA GLY A 192 2.59 1.23 1.28
C GLY A 192 3.78 0.59 0.56
N GLY A 193 3.55 0.10 -0.66
CA GLY A 193 4.55 -0.54 -1.50
C GLY A 193 5.55 0.43 -2.13
N ALA A 194 6.76 -0.04 -2.41
CA ALA A 194 7.67 0.70 -3.27
C ALA A 194 7.10 0.77 -4.69
N GLY A 195 7.20 1.93 -5.34
CA GLY A 195 6.62 2.11 -6.68
C GLY A 195 5.09 2.10 -6.70
N SER A 196 4.46 2.52 -5.61
CA SER A 196 3.03 2.82 -5.48
C SER A 196 2.83 4.31 -5.20
N THR A 197 1.58 4.76 -5.13
CA THR A 197 1.24 6.14 -4.75
C THR A 197 1.36 6.40 -3.25
N ALA A 198 1.37 5.35 -2.42
CA ALA A 198 1.38 5.44 -0.96
C ALA A 198 2.67 6.03 -0.40
N GLY A 199 2.58 6.67 0.76
CA GLY A 199 3.70 7.19 1.55
C GLY A 199 4.36 6.16 2.47
N GLY A 200 5.01 6.66 3.54
CA GLY A 200 5.68 5.86 4.58
C GLY A 200 7.04 5.29 4.19
N ILE A 201 7.64 4.53 5.11
CA ILE A 201 8.96 3.88 4.93
C ILE A 201 8.94 2.86 3.78
N LYS A 202 7.78 2.36 3.39
CA LYS A 202 7.48 1.30 2.43
C LYS A 202 7.65 -0.10 3.05
N TYR A 203 6.55 -0.85 3.07
CA TYR A 203 6.57 -2.22 3.62
C TYR A 203 7.60 -3.14 2.93
N SER A 204 7.95 -2.86 1.69
CA SER A 204 9.00 -3.59 0.96
C SER A 204 10.38 -3.43 1.58
N ARG A 205 10.72 -2.21 2.09
CA ARG A 205 11.97 -1.95 2.81
C ARG A 205 11.95 -2.63 4.17
N VAL A 206 10.84 -2.50 4.91
CA VAL A 206 10.65 -3.18 6.20
C VAL A 206 10.82 -4.69 6.03
N TYR A 207 10.23 -5.28 4.97
CA TYR A 207 10.37 -6.70 4.66
C TYR A 207 11.82 -7.12 4.42
N VAL A 208 12.57 -6.35 3.61
CA VAL A 208 13.97 -6.65 3.30
C VAL A 208 14.84 -6.54 4.55
N LEU A 209 14.67 -5.47 5.34
CA LEU A 209 15.43 -5.28 6.58
C LEU A 209 15.15 -6.38 7.60
N PHE A 210 13.88 -6.74 7.79
CA PHE A 210 13.48 -7.83 8.68
C PHE A 210 14.05 -9.18 8.24
N LYS A 211 14.01 -9.45 6.93
CA LYS A 211 14.60 -10.67 6.36
C LYS A 211 16.12 -10.70 6.47
N ALA A 212 16.79 -9.56 6.29
CA ALA A 212 18.23 -9.45 6.47
C ALA A 212 18.63 -9.68 7.94
N LEU A 213 17.86 -9.11 8.88
CA LEU A 213 18.07 -9.33 10.31
C LEU A 213 17.95 -10.81 10.68
N ILE A 214 16.88 -11.48 10.21
CA ILE A 214 16.71 -12.91 10.47
C ILE A 214 17.86 -13.73 9.85
N ALA A 215 18.32 -13.36 8.65
CA ALA A 215 19.45 -14.00 7.99
C ALA A 215 20.75 -13.84 8.79
N ASP A 216 21.03 -12.64 9.30
CA ASP A 216 22.21 -12.36 10.14
C ASP A 216 22.18 -13.16 11.44
N ILE A 217 21.03 -13.14 12.13
CA ILE A 217 20.84 -13.95 13.34
C ILE A 217 21.07 -15.44 13.03
N ARG A 218 20.48 -15.94 11.94
CA ARG A 218 20.63 -17.35 11.56
C ARG A 218 22.08 -17.72 11.25
N MET A 219 22.82 -16.82 10.58
CA MET A 219 24.23 -17.05 10.25
C MET A 219 25.13 -17.18 11.51
N ARG A 220 24.79 -16.48 12.61
CA ARG A 220 25.51 -16.61 13.88
C ARG A 220 25.40 -17.98 14.57
N PHE A 221 24.34 -18.73 14.22
CA PHE A 221 24.12 -20.10 14.74
C PHE A 221 24.57 -21.20 13.77
N LEU A 222 25.02 -20.86 12.56
CA LEU A 222 25.50 -21.81 11.58
C LEU A 222 27.03 -21.95 11.63
N PRO A 223 27.59 -23.15 11.37
CA PRO A 223 29.04 -23.35 11.24
C PRO A 223 29.61 -22.41 10.14
N GLU A 224 30.82 -21.91 10.32
CA GLU A 224 31.52 -20.97 9.43
C GLU A 224 31.65 -21.42 7.96
N ARG A 225 31.49 -22.73 7.70
CA ARG A 225 31.60 -23.32 6.35
C ARG A 225 30.31 -23.24 5.54
N ILE A 226 29.19 -22.79 6.11
CA ILE A 226 27.89 -22.73 5.43
C ILE A 226 27.65 -21.34 4.89
N VAL A 227 27.62 -21.18 3.56
CA VAL A 227 27.17 -19.97 2.90
C VAL A 227 25.66 -20.05 2.70
N SER A 228 24.89 -19.26 3.47
CA SER A 228 23.44 -19.18 3.31
C SER A 228 23.08 -17.91 2.53
N GLU A 229 22.64 -18.05 1.29
CA GLU A 229 22.18 -16.93 0.48
C GLU A 229 20.70 -16.66 0.72
N SER A 230 20.38 -15.49 1.24
CA SER A 230 19.01 -14.99 1.35
C SER A 230 18.62 -14.24 0.10
N TYR A 231 17.44 -14.48 -0.44
CA TYR A 231 16.92 -13.81 -1.63
C TYR A 231 15.48 -13.35 -1.43
N THR A 232 15.05 -12.32 -2.17
CA THR A 232 13.66 -11.87 -2.27
C THR A 232 13.19 -11.93 -3.71
N TYR A 233 11.88 -12.12 -3.91
CA TYR A 233 11.27 -12.02 -5.23
C TYR A 233 10.79 -10.60 -5.47
N LYS A 234 11.19 -10.03 -6.61
CA LYS A 234 10.68 -8.78 -7.15
C LYS A 234 10.05 -9.02 -8.53
N PRO A 235 9.27 -8.08 -9.09
CA PRO A 235 8.69 -8.20 -10.42
C PRO A 235 9.71 -8.55 -11.51
N GLN A 236 10.96 -8.16 -11.34
CA GLN A 236 12.09 -8.41 -12.25
C GLN A 236 12.75 -9.78 -12.03
N GLY A 237 12.42 -10.52 -10.96
CA GLY A 237 13.01 -11.83 -10.64
C GLY A 237 13.53 -11.96 -9.20
N LYS A 238 14.40 -12.95 -8.98
CA LYS A 238 15.08 -13.15 -7.70
C LYS A 238 16.17 -12.12 -7.49
N ILE A 239 16.19 -11.46 -6.34
CA ILE A 239 17.25 -10.55 -5.91
C ILE A 239 17.87 -11.11 -4.64
N TYR A 240 19.19 -11.31 -4.64
CA TYR A 240 19.95 -11.75 -3.47
C TYR A 240 20.18 -10.59 -2.51
N LEU A 241 20.03 -10.85 -1.20
CA LEU A 241 20.22 -9.86 -0.15
C LEU A 241 21.71 -9.72 0.15
N THR A 242 22.45 -9.03 -0.73
CA THR A 242 23.85 -8.69 -0.47
C THR A 242 23.94 -7.56 0.54
N THR A 243 25.04 -7.48 1.29
CA THR A 243 25.28 -6.38 2.26
C THR A 243 25.13 -5.00 1.62
N LYS A 244 25.61 -4.85 0.37
CA LYS A 244 25.45 -3.62 -0.40
C LYS A 244 23.98 -3.28 -0.65
N TYR A 245 23.18 -4.26 -1.07
CA TYR A 245 21.75 -4.07 -1.35
C TYR A 245 20.97 -3.68 -0.08
N VAL A 246 21.27 -4.34 1.05
CA VAL A 246 20.66 -4.01 2.35
C VAL A 246 21.04 -2.59 2.80
N ALA A 247 22.34 -2.21 2.66
CA ALA A 247 22.81 -0.87 2.96
C ALA A 247 22.18 0.21 2.08
N ASP A 248 21.99 -0.06 0.78
CA ASP A 248 21.32 0.89 -0.15
C ASP A 248 19.83 1.08 0.21
N ILE A 249 19.16 0.03 0.68
CA ILE A 249 17.75 0.10 1.13
C ILE A 249 17.62 0.80 2.49
N SER A 250 18.60 0.70 3.37
CA SER A 250 18.60 1.35 4.69
C SER A 250 18.94 2.84 4.64
N ARG A 251 19.49 3.34 3.52
CA ARG A 251 19.71 4.78 3.30
C ARG A 251 18.37 5.41 2.88
N PHE A 252 17.85 6.27 3.74
CA PHE A 252 16.64 7.05 3.52
C PHE A 252 16.95 8.38 2.86
#